data_69d4e2bf60919e87708f5337982dfe31
#
_entry.id   69d4e2bf60919e87708f5337982dfe31
#
_cell.length_a   1.000
_cell.length_b   1.000
_cell.length_c   1.000
_cell.angle_alpha   90.00
_cell.angle_beta   90.00
_cell.angle_gamma   90.00
#
_symmetry.space_group_name_H-M   'P 1'
#
loop_
_entity.id
_entity.type
_entity.pdbx_description
1 polymer ?
#
loop_
_entity_poly.entity_id
_entity_poly.type
_entity_poly.pdbx_seq_one_letter_code
_entity_poly.pdbx_strand_id
1 'polypeptide(L)'
;IITNGETTIKLRRSVGLTDDFTEDEFVNNAKVVVEREDGAVFTCANSSGKGEYKVDMGELDPGSRYRLHISLDGLEYESDYLGPEITPPIDSLSLLKKGPGEEVRLCVSTHNAPDRSSYFRWMYKENWEVKAEIFMAAEKMGNTVVIYDLLTSNNWYYCWGKDSSKVISLGSSDRLTQNVIANKSIAS
;
A
#
# COMPACT_ATOMS: atom_id res chain seq x y z
N ILE A 1 8.50 5.16 7.57
CA ILE A 1 7.20 5.83 7.89
C ILE A 1 6.52 4.98 8.93
N ILE A 2 6.12 5.59 10.05
CA ILE A 2 5.33 4.95 11.11
C ILE A 2 3.86 5.13 10.76
N THR A 3 3.09 4.02 10.80
CA THR A 3 1.66 4.00 10.41
C THR A 3 0.83 3.33 11.49
N ASN A 4 -0.49 3.49 11.44
CA ASN A 4 -1.41 2.70 12.25
C ASN A 4 -1.23 1.20 11.96
N GLY A 5 -1.36 0.37 13.00
CA GLY A 5 -1.19 -1.08 12.91
C GLY A 5 0.25 -1.52 12.68
N GLU A 6 0.43 -2.57 11.90
CA GLU A 6 1.76 -3.13 11.66
C GLU A 6 2.64 -2.18 10.83
N THR A 7 3.74 -1.74 11.45
CA THR A 7 4.78 -0.94 10.82
C THR A 7 6.02 -1.79 10.58
N THR A 8 6.58 -1.74 9.38
CA THR A 8 7.83 -2.44 9.01
C THR A 8 8.94 -1.40 8.75
N ILE A 9 10.05 -1.56 9.46
CA ILE A 9 11.26 -0.75 9.34
C ILE A 9 12.35 -1.63 8.72
N LYS A 10 13.01 -1.13 7.66
CA LYS A 10 14.09 -1.84 6.99
C LYS A 10 15.42 -1.14 7.22
N LEU A 11 16.37 -1.86 7.79
CA LEU A 11 17.71 -1.38 8.05
C LEU A 11 18.73 -2.03 7.11
N ARG A 12 19.51 -1.18 6.45
CA ARG A 12 20.59 -1.58 5.57
C ARG A 12 21.81 -0.69 5.78
N ARG A 13 23.00 -1.25 5.57
CA ARG A 13 24.22 -0.44 5.44
C ARG A 13 24.21 0.23 4.06
N SER A 14 24.75 1.43 3.97
CA SER A 14 24.97 2.09 2.68
C SER A 14 26.12 1.42 1.95
N VAL A 15 25.98 1.30 0.65
CA VAL A 15 27.01 0.79 -0.28
C VAL A 15 27.48 1.91 -1.19
N GLY A 16 28.67 1.75 -1.78
CA GLY A 16 29.15 2.65 -2.82
C GLY A 16 28.20 2.64 -4.03
N LEU A 17 28.18 3.74 -4.78
CA LEU A 17 27.30 3.88 -5.96
C LEU A 17 27.59 2.84 -7.07
N THR A 18 28.79 2.27 -7.05
CA THR A 18 29.25 1.27 -8.03
C THR A 18 29.23 -0.16 -7.52
N ASP A 19 28.85 -0.35 -6.26
CA ASP A 19 28.88 -1.65 -5.63
C ASP A 19 27.53 -2.34 -5.76
N ASP A 20 27.54 -3.64 -6.05
CA ASP A 20 26.33 -4.44 -6.05
C ASP A 20 25.85 -4.68 -4.61
N PHE A 21 24.54 -4.59 -4.40
CA PHE A 21 23.94 -4.85 -3.11
C PHE A 21 23.98 -6.34 -2.76
N THR A 22 24.54 -6.68 -1.60
CA THR A 22 24.64 -8.05 -1.09
C THR A 22 23.77 -8.27 0.16
N GLU A 23 23.55 -9.53 0.55
CA GLU A 23 22.78 -9.86 1.75
C GLU A 23 23.50 -9.43 3.06
N ASP A 24 24.79 -9.26 3.03
CA ASP A 24 25.60 -8.84 4.18
C ASP A 24 25.35 -7.39 4.62
N GLU A 25 24.68 -6.60 3.77
CA GLU A 25 24.30 -5.22 4.08
C GLU A 25 23.00 -5.10 4.89
N PHE A 26 22.27 -6.19 5.07
CA PHE A 26 21.14 -6.21 5.97
C PHE A 26 21.59 -6.15 7.43
N VAL A 27 21.06 -5.19 8.17
CA VAL A 27 21.34 -5.06 9.61
C VAL A 27 20.30 -5.86 10.38
N ASN A 28 20.73 -6.97 10.99
CA ASN A 28 19.84 -7.89 11.68
C ASN A 28 20.01 -7.88 13.21
N ASN A 29 21.03 -7.20 13.74
CA ASN A 29 21.44 -7.20 15.14
C ASN A 29 21.18 -5.85 15.85
N ALA A 30 20.42 -4.95 15.24
CA ALA A 30 20.06 -3.68 15.88
C ALA A 30 18.92 -3.85 16.88
N LYS A 31 18.94 -3.07 17.93
CA LYS A 31 17.75 -2.80 18.73
C LYS A 31 17.03 -1.61 18.13
N VAL A 32 15.79 -1.83 17.68
CA VAL A 32 14.96 -0.83 17.03
C VAL A 32 13.73 -0.58 17.88
N VAL A 33 13.47 0.66 18.23
CA VAL A 33 12.29 1.06 18.97
C VAL A 33 11.65 2.30 18.35
N VAL A 34 10.35 2.43 18.49
CA VAL A 34 9.63 3.66 18.27
C VAL A 34 9.30 4.24 19.65
N GLU A 35 9.63 5.49 19.86
CA GLU A 35 9.38 6.19 21.11
C GLU A 35 8.32 7.27 20.89
N ARG A 36 7.36 7.36 21.80
CA ARG A 36 6.43 8.47 21.88
C ARG A 36 6.94 9.50 22.89
N GLU A 37 6.70 10.79 22.67
CA GLU A 37 7.26 11.87 23.47
C GLU A 37 6.84 11.84 24.95
N ASP A 38 5.78 11.12 25.31
CA ASP A 38 5.35 10.88 26.69
C ASP A 38 6.15 9.76 27.41
N GLY A 39 7.11 9.15 26.71
CA GLY A 39 7.97 8.09 27.22
C GLY A 39 7.50 6.67 26.91
N ALA A 40 6.38 6.49 26.20
CA ALA A 40 5.97 5.15 25.74
C ALA A 40 6.95 4.61 24.70
N VAL A 41 7.33 3.34 24.80
CA VAL A 41 8.29 2.68 23.93
C VAL A 41 7.66 1.45 23.27
N PHE A 42 7.76 1.38 21.95
CA PHE A 42 7.28 0.27 21.13
C PHE A 42 8.49 -0.46 20.53
N THR A 43 8.76 -1.69 21.00
CA THR A 43 9.91 -2.45 20.55
C THR A 43 9.62 -3.18 19.26
N CYS A 44 10.49 -3.01 18.27
CA CYS A 44 10.39 -3.68 16.99
C CYS A 44 11.09 -5.04 17.03
N ALA A 45 10.41 -6.08 16.58
CA ALA A 45 11.00 -7.42 16.48
C ALA A 45 11.62 -7.63 15.09
N ASN A 46 12.82 -8.23 15.03
CA ASN A 46 13.39 -8.69 13.76
C ASN A 46 12.54 -9.85 13.22
N SER A 47 12.01 -9.72 12.01
CA SER A 47 10.99 -10.65 11.48
C SER A 47 11.47 -11.59 10.37
N SER A 48 12.50 -11.21 9.60
CA SER A 48 12.84 -11.96 8.39
C SER A 48 14.34 -12.26 8.23
N GLY A 49 15.19 -11.73 9.09
CA GLY A 49 16.64 -11.79 8.91
C GLY A 49 17.17 -10.99 7.70
N LYS A 50 16.33 -10.16 7.09
CA LYS A 50 16.67 -9.29 5.96
C LYS A 50 16.62 -7.81 6.36
N GLY A 51 17.09 -7.51 7.57
CA GLY A 51 17.06 -6.16 8.13
C GLY A 51 15.63 -5.62 8.35
N GLU A 52 14.63 -6.48 8.43
CA GLU A 52 13.24 -6.10 8.63
C GLU A 52 12.86 -6.21 10.11
N TYR A 53 12.41 -5.10 10.65
CA TYR A 53 11.93 -4.96 12.03
C TYR A 53 10.45 -4.58 11.99
N LYS A 54 9.62 -5.33 12.70
CA LYS A 54 8.18 -5.14 12.74
C LYS A 54 7.72 -4.76 14.12
N VAL A 55 6.75 -3.87 14.18
CA VAL A 55 6.06 -3.46 15.40
C VAL A 55 4.61 -3.19 15.09
N ASP A 56 3.72 -3.59 15.96
CA ASP A 56 2.32 -3.18 15.91
C ASP A 56 2.16 -1.91 16.75
N MET A 57 1.88 -0.80 16.07
CA MET A 57 1.67 0.51 16.71
C MET A 57 0.24 0.70 17.21
N GLY A 58 -0.68 -0.21 16.85
CA GLY A 58 -2.10 0.01 17.09
C GLY A 58 -2.60 1.27 16.37
N GLU A 59 -3.44 2.02 17.03
CA GLU A 59 -3.91 3.32 16.54
C GLU A 59 -2.98 4.43 17.08
N LEU A 60 -2.39 5.20 16.17
CA LEU A 60 -1.53 6.32 16.52
C LEU A 60 -2.39 7.48 17.07
N ASP A 61 -1.94 8.05 18.18
CA ASP A 61 -2.53 9.26 18.73
C ASP A 61 -2.15 10.49 17.88
N PRO A 62 -3.10 11.16 17.23
CA PRO A 62 -2.83 12.34 16.41
C PRO A 62 -2.22 13.52 17.14
N GLY A 63 -2.40 13.58 18.46
CA GLY A 63 -1.87 14.63 19.32
C GLY A 63 -0.46 14.36 19.83
N SER A 64 0.06 13.15 19.62
CA SER A 64 1.37 12.73 20.10
C SER A 64 2.42 12.80 19.00
N ARG A 65 3.68 12.88 19.41
CA ARG A 65 4.84 12.86 18.50
C ARG A 65 5.65 11.60 18.72
N TYR A 66 6.19 11.05 17.65
CA TYR A 66 6.93 9.80 17.65
C TYR A 66 8.29 9.98 17.01
N ARG A 67 9.29 9.23 17.48
CA ARG A 67 10.62 9.14 16.87
C ARG A 67 11.06 7.70 16.72
N LEU A 68 11.97 7.47 15.80
CA LEU A 68 12.67 6.20 15.64
C LEU A 68 13.99 6.29 16.42
N HIS A 69 14.26 5.26 17.23
CA HIS A 69 15.51 5.13 17.95
C HIS A 69 16.13 3.76 17.64
N ILE A 70 17.39 3.73 17.25
CA ILE A 70 18.12 2.55 16.80
C ILE A 70 19.45 2.50 17.55
N SER A 71 19.69 1.38 18.24
CA SER A 71 20.96 1.03 18.85
C SER A 71 21.65 -0.04 18.03
N LEU A 72 22.86 0.23 17.54
CA LEU A 72 23.64 -0.70 16.74
C LEU A 72 25.13 -0.57 17.03
N ASP A 73 25.78 -1.69 17.43
CA ASP A 73 27.22 -1.78 17.65
C ASP A 73 27.76 -0.71 18.61
N GLY A 74 26.95 -0.33 19.63
CA GLY A 74 27.28 0.70 20.61
C GLY A 74 27.06 2.14 20.16
N LEU A 75 26.50 2.34 18.97
CA LEU A 75 26.08 3.64 18.45
C LEU A 75 24.57 3.79 18.57
N GLU A 76 24.14 5.01 18.85
CA GLU A 76 22.71 5.38 18.94
C GLU A 76 22.35 6.32 17.80
N TYR A 77 21.22 6.03 17.16
CA TYR A 77 20.66 6.83 16.07
C TYR A 77 19.23 7.21 16.43
N GLU A 78 18.93 8.49 16.39
CA GLU A 78 17.62 9.01 16.71
C GLU A 78 17.11 9.91 15.58
N SER A 79 15.82 9.78 15.25
CA SER A 79 15.16 10.76 14.41
C SER A 79 14.59 11.91 15.24
N ASP A 80 14.20 12.99 14.57
CA ASP A 80 13.37 14.00 15.22
C ASP A 80 12.01 13.41 15.63
N TYR A 81 11.37 14.03 16.62
CA TYR A 81 9.99 13.75 16.96
C TYR A 81 9.05 14.37 15.93
N LEU A 82 8.24 13.54 15.27
CA LEU A 82 7.27 13.94 14.26
C LEU A 82 5.87 13.49 14.66
N GLY A 83 4.88 14.35 14.44
CA GLY A 83 3.48 13.97 14.58
C GLY A 83 3.03 13.07 13.43
N PRO A 84 2.03 12.21 13.63
CA PRO A 84 1.46 11.42 12.55
C PRO A 84 0.71 12.32 11.57
N GLU A 85 0.93 12.06 10.28
CA GLU A 85 0.17 12.70 9.22
C GLU A 85 -1.15 11.96 9.02
N ILE A 86 -2.25 12.66 9.25
CA ILE A 86 -3.59 12.10 9.04
C ILE A 86 -3.94 12.26 7.56
N THR A 87 -4.07 11.13 6.87
CA THR A 87 -4.53 11.13 5.49
C THR A 87 -6.04 11.45 5.45
N PRO A 88 -6.47 12.46 4.71
CA PRO A 88 -7.88 12.73 4.52
C PRO A 88 -8.60 11.54 3.87
N PRO A 89 -9.88 11.32 4.19
CA PRO A 89 -10.65 10.25 3.58
C PRO A 89 -10.85 10.48 2.09
N ILE A 90 -11.09 9.41 1.36
CA ILE A 90 -11.59 9.47 -0.01
C ILE A 90 -13.09 9.77 0.07
N ASP A 91 -13.53 10.90 -0.47
CA ASP A 91 -14.94 11.30 -0.48
C ASP A 91 -15.74 10.48 -1.48
N SER A 92 -15.16 10.24 -2.64
CA SER A 92 -15.78 9.44 -3.68
C SER A 92 -14.78 8.75 -4.58
N LEU A 93 -15.16 7.57 -5.03
CA LEU A 93 -14.48 6.82 -6.08
C LEU A 93 -15.48 6.62 -7.22
N SER A 94 -15.11 7.01 -8.43
CA SER A 94 -15.99 6.92 -9.59
C SER A 94 -15.29 6.32 -10.81
N LEU A 95 -16.08 5.61 -11.62
CA LEU A 95 -15.63 5.12 -12.91
C LEU A 95 -16.26 5.99 -13.99
N LEU A 96 -15.42 6.65 -14.78
CA LEU A 96 -15.86 7.48 -15.91
C LEU A 96 -15.61 6.75 -17.21
N LYS A 97 -16.67 6.56 -17.99
CA LYS A 97 -16.63 6.02 -19.35
C LYS A 97 -17.37 7.00 -20.27
N LYS A 98 -16.70 7.52 -21.26
CA LYS A 98 -17.28 8.52 -22.17
C LYS A 98 -18.17 7.89 -23.26
N GLY A 99 -17.92 6.63 -23.61
CA GLY A 99 -18.70 5.96 -24.64
C GLY A 99 -18.37 4.46 -24.78
N PRO A 100 -19.12 3.73 -25.60
CA PRO A 100 -18.83 2.34 -25.94
C PRO A 100 -17.44 2.21 -26.58
N GLY A 101 -16.60 1.29 -26.07
CA GLY A 101 -15.25 1.06 -26.59
C GLY A 101 -14.18 2.04 -26.10
N GLU A 102 -14.55 3.08 -25.34
CA GLU A 102 -13.57 3.97 -24.70
C GLU A 102 -13.05 3.40 -23.37
N GLU A 103 -11.86 3.87 -22.99
CA GLU A 103 -11.23 3.52 -21.73
C GLU A 103 -12.08 3.92 -20.52
N VAL A 104 -12.11 3.07 -19.53
CA VAL A 104 -12.72 3.37 -18.24
C VAL A 104 -11.66 4.06 -17.37
N ARG A 105 -11.96 5.25 -16.90
CA ARG A 105 -11.08 6.00 -16.00
C ARG A 105 -11.55 5.86 -14.56
N LEU A 106 -10.64 5.44 -13.70
CA LEU A 106 -10.86 5.47 -12.27
C LEU A 106 -10.53 6.86 -11.74
N CYS A 107 -11.51 7.51 -11.12
CA CYS A 107 -11.37 8.85 -10.58
C CYS A 107 -11.61 8.88 -9.08
N VAL A 108 -10.83 9.69 -8.38
CA VAL A 108 -10.93 9.89 -6.93
C VAL A 108 -11.23 11.35 -6.62
N SER A 109 -12.07 11.57 -5.61
CA SER A 109 -12.27 12.88 -5.00
C SER A 109 -11.94 12.79 -3.51
N THR A 110 -11.27 13.82 -3.01
CA THR A 110 -10.90 13.94 -1.59
C THR A 110 -10.82 15.41 -1.23
N HIS A 111 -11.00 15.73 0.03
CA HIS A 111 -10.79 17.09 0.57
C HIS A 111 -9.96 17.04 1.84
N ASN A 112 -9.34 18.14 2.18
CA ASN A 112 -8.66 18.34 3.45
C ASN A 112 -9.26 19.56 4.17
N ALA A 113 -8.90 19.72 5.44
CA ALA A 113 -9.26 20.93 6.19
C ALA A 113 -8.85 22.20 5.43
N PRO A 114 -9.64 23.29 5.50
CA PRO A 114 -9.43 24.50 4.70
C PRO A 114 -8.07 25.17 4.88
N ASP A 115 -7.44 24.96 6.02
CA ASP A 115 -6.15 25.55 6.43
C ASP A 115 -4.94 24.64 6.16
N ARG A 116 -5.15 23.45 5.59
CA ARG A 116 -4.11 22.46 5.33
C ARG A 116 -3.98 22.15 3.85
N SER A 117 -2.91 22.60 3.22
CA SER A 117 -2.47 22.07 1.94
C SER A 117 -1.94 20.65 2.11
N SER A 118 -2.22 19.78 1.17
CA SER A 118 -1.75 18.40 1.21
C SER A 118 -1.25 17.93 -0.13
N TYR A 119 -0.27 17.06 -0.05
CA TYR A 119 0.24 16.29 -1.18
C TYR A 119 -0.32 14.88 -1.08
N PHE A 120 -0.95 14.42 -2.13
CA PHE A 120 -1.61 13.14 -2.20
C PHE A 120 -0.85 12.21 -3.13
N ARG A 121 -0.81 10.96 -2.75
CA ARG A 121 -0.29 9.87 -3.54
C ARG A 121 -1.33 8.75 -3.56
N TRP A 122 -1.77 8.35 -4.75
CA TRP A 122 -2.71 7.26 -4.90
C TRP A 122 -2.06 6.08 -5.60
N MET A 123 -2.39 4.91 -5.10
CA MET A 123 -2.16 3.61 -5.71
C MET A 123 -3.47 2.84 -5.63
N TYR A 124 -3.70 1.92 -6.55
CA TYR A 124 -4.89 1.09 -6.56
C TYR A 124 -4.52 -0.38 -6.77
N LYS A 125 -5.42 -1.24 -6.33
CA LYS A 125 -5.45 -2.66 -6.66
C LYS A 125 -6.82 -2.95 -7.22
N GLU A 126 -6.89 -3.70 -8.31
CA GLU A 126 -8.13 -4.07 -8.93
C GLU A 126 -8.24 -5.58 -9.08
N ASN A 127 -9.45 -6.07 -8.96
CA ASN A 127 -9.82 -7.43 -9.27
C ASN A 127 -11.04 -7.35 -10.17
N TRP A 128 -11.03 -8.12 -11.24
CA TRP A 128 -12.17 -8.19 -12.16
C TRP A 128 -12.53 -9.64 -12.46
N GLU A 129 -13.80 -9.86 -12.72
CA GLU A 129 -14.31 -11.11 -13.20
C GLU A 129 -14.46 -11.04 -14.72
N VAL A 130 -13.98 -12.06 -15.40
CA VAL A 130 -14.18 -12.28 -16.82
C VAL A 130 -15.08 -13.49 -16.96
N LYS A 131 -16.20 -13.30 -17.66
CA LYS A 131 -17.13 -14.36 -17.99
C LYS A 131 -16.93 -14.78 -19.43
N ALA A 132 -16.73 -16.08 -19.69
CA ALA A 132 -16.66 -16.60 -21.03
C ALA A 132 -18.02 -16.43 -21.74
N GLU A 133 -18.00 -16.22 -23.06
CA GLU A 133 -19.24 -16.12 -23.83
C GLU A 133 -20.01 -17.43 -23.89
N ILE A 134 -19.26 -18.55 -23.83
CA ILE A 134 -19.85 -19.90 -23.97
C ILE A 134 -19.47 -20.69 -22.71
N PHE A 135 -20.48 -21.31 -22.11
CA PHE A 135 -20.30 -22.27 -21.04
C PHE A 135 -19.90 -23.63 -21.60
N MET A 136 -18.80 -24.19 -21.12
CA MET A 136 -18.38 -25.54 -21.47
C MET A 136 -19.21 -26.55 -20.64
N ALA A 137 -20.25 -27.10 -21.23
CA ALA A 137 -21.14 -28.07 -20.57
C ALA A 137 -20.52 -29.46 -20.43
N ALA A 138 -19.58 -29.81 -21.29
CA ALA A 138 -18.93 -31.14 -21.25
C ALA A 138 -17.56 -31.12 -21.94
N GLU A 139 -16.66 -31.98 -21.46
CA GLU A 139 -15.34 -32.19 -22.05
C GLU A 139 -15.09 -33.70 -22.27
N LYS A 140 -14.46 -34.05 -23.41
CA LYS A 140 -14.02 -35.41 -23.65
C LYS A 140 -12.62 -35.64 -23.10
N MET A 141 -12.53 -36.45 -22.06
CA MET A 141 -11.26 -36.88 -21.45
C MET A 141 -11.01 -38.36 -21.81
N GLY A 142 -10.19 -38.62 -22.83
CA GLY A 142 -9.96 -39.98 -23.33
C GLY A 142 -11.24 -40.57 -23.93
N ASN A 143 -11.73 -41.67 -23.36
CA ASN A 143 -12.98 -42.33 -23.78
C ASN A 143 -14.21 -41.94 -22.94
N THR A 144 -14.07 -41.01 -22.01
CA THR A 144 -15.15 -40.58 -21.12
C THR A 144 -15.54 -39.14 -21.42
N VAL A 145 -16.83 -38.85 -21.31
CA VAL A 145 -17.37 -37.48 -21.38
C VAL A 145 -17.62 -37.05 -19.93
N VAL A 146 -16.97 -35.96 -19.51
CA VAL A 146 -17.20 -35.31 -18.22
C VAL A 146 -18.20 -34.18 -18.47
N ILE A 147 -19.29 -34.20 -17.73
CA ILE A 147 -20.30 -33.14 -17.78
C ILE A 147 -20.02 -32.16 -16.62
N TYR A 148 -19.98 -30.89 -16.92
CA TYR A 148 -19.76 -29.81 -15.94
C TYR A 148 -21.07 -29.15 -15.55
N ASP A 149 -21.25 -28.94 -14.25
CA ASP A 149 -22.36 -28.14 -13.69
C ASP A 149 -21.86 -26.73 -13.36
N LEU A 150 -22.65 -25.73 -13.69
CA LEU A 150 -22.40 -24.30 -13.38
C LEU A 150 -22.15 -24.05 -11.90
N LEU A 151 -22.69 -24.88 -11.02
CA LEU A 151 -22.69 -24.64 -9.59
C LEU A 151 -21.59 -25.41 -8.80
N THR A 152 -21.01 -26.43 -9.37
CA THR A 152 -20.19 -27.39 -8.60
C THR A 152 -18.80 -27.66 -9.12
N SER A 153 -18.42 -27.18 -10.30
CA SER A 153 -17.14 -27.56 -10.91
C SER A 153 -16.17 -26.39 -11.07
N ASN A 154 -14.89 -26.73 -11.26
CA ASN A 154 -13.82 -25.84 -11.70
C ASN A 154 -14.24 -25.11 -12.97
N ASN A 155 -14.89 -24.00 -12.79
CA ASN A 155 -15.69 -23.38 -13.80
C ASN A 155 -14.79 -22.42 -14.58
N TRP A 156 -14.26 -22.87 -15.71
CA TRP A 156 -13.55 -22.06 -16.71
C TRP A 156 -14.44 -20.94 -17.29
N TYR A 157 -15.70 -20.90 -16.86
CA TYR A 157 -16.68 -19.90 -17.29
C TYR A 157 -16.45 -18.54 -16.60
N TYR A 158 -15.97 -18.58 -15.36
CA TYR A 158 -15.58 -17.39 -14.61
C TYR A 158 -14.07 -17.41 -14.33
N CYS A 159 -13.39 -16.38 -14.77
CA CYS A 159 -11.99 -16.18 -14.48
C CYS A 159 -11.79 -14.85 -13.74
N TRP A 160 -10.85 -14.83 -12.81
CA TRP A 160 -10.52 -13.62 -12.06
C TRP A 160 -9.16 -13.10 -12.48
N GLY A 161 -9.13 -11.83 -12.90
CA GLY A 161 -7.91 -11.08 -13.12
C GLY A 161 -7.58 -10.20 -11.91
N LYS A 162 -6.31 -9.89 -11.75
CA LYS A 162 -5.80 -8.97 -10.72
C LYS A 162 -4.74 -8.09 -11.34
N ASP A 163 -4.76 -6.80 -11.03
CA ASP A 163 -3.67 -5.89 -11.31
C ASP A 163 -3.54 -4.85 -10.20
N SER A 164 -2.46 -4.09 -10.24
CA SER A 164 -2.19 -2.99 -9.32
C SER A 164 -1.51 -1.86 -10.06
N SER A 165 -1.64 -0.66 -9.53
CA SER A 165 -1.00 0.51 -10.12
C SER A 165 0.50 0.31 -10.28
N LYS A 166 1.01 0.47 -11.50
CA LYS A 166 2.44 0.48 -11.85
C LYS A 166 3.03 1.89 -11.76
N VAL A 167 2.17 2.88 -11.72
CA VAL A 167 2.51 4.29 -11.65
C VAL A 167 1.88 4.89 -10.41
N ILE A 168 2.63 5.77 -9.75
CA ILE A 168 2.13 6.53 -8.62
C ILE A 168 1.42 7.77 -9.16
N SER A 169 0.12 7.89 -8.90
CA SER A 169 -0.60 9.12 -9.22
C SER A 169 -0.41 10.14 -8.11
N LEU A 170 0.01 11.33 -8.45
CA LEU A 170 0.25 12.43 -7.52
C LEU A 170 -0.79 13.53 -7.70
N GLY A 171 -1.12 14.19 -6.60
CA GLY A 171 -1.92 15.41 -6.58
C GLY A 171 -1.54 16.31 -5.42
N SER A 172 -1.87 17.57 -5.55
CA SER A 172 -1.68 18.58 -4.50
C SER A 172 -2.88 19.49 -4.44
N SER A 173 -3.25 19.88 -3.23
CA SER A 173 -4.24 20.93 -2.99
C SER A 173 -3.62 22.29 -2.68
N ASP A 174 -2.31 22.41 -2.73
CA ASP A 174 -1.51 23.59 -2.33
C ASP A 174 -1.85 24.89 -3.12
N ARG A 175 -2.37 24.74 -4.35
CA ARG A 175 -2.80 25.86 -5.20
C ARG A 175 -4.32 25.99 -5.35
N LEU A 176 -5.07 25.21 -4.56
CA LEU A 176 -6.52 25.18 -4.64
C LEU A 176 -7.13 26.03 -3.52
N THR A 177 -8.10 26.85 -3.83
CA THR A 177 -8.77 27.75 -2.89
C THR A 177 -9.60 27.02 -1.83
N GLN A 178 -9.99 25.78 -2.08
CA GLN A 178 -10.87 25.00 -1.19
C GLN A 178 -10.26 23.69 -0.70
N ASN A 179 -8.99 23.44 -0.98
CA ASN A 179 -8.31 22.17 -0.63
C ASN A 179 -9.08 20.90 -1.03
N VAL A 180 -9.82 20.99 -2.15
CA VAL A 180 -10.62 19.89 -2.70
C VAL A 180 -10.00 19.42 -4.00
N ILE A 181 -9.73 18.12 -4.09
CA ILE A 181 -9.36 17.46 -5.34
C ILE A 181 -10.59 16.71 -5.84
N ALA A 182 -11.16 17.14 -6.95
CA ALA A 182 -12.36 16.55 -7.53
C ALA A 182 -12.03 15.78 -8.81
N ASN A 183 -12.55 14.54 -8.93
CA ASN A 183 -12.49 13.70 -10.13
C ASN A 183 -11.07 13.57 -10.72
N LYS A 184 -10.06 13.43 -9.86
CA LYS A 184 -8.69 13.18 -10.30
C LYS A 184 -8.58 11.77 -10.87
N SER A 185 -8.26 11.66 -12.16
CA SER A 185 -7.98 10.34 -12.78
C SER A 185 -6.69 9.76 -12.18
N ILE A 186 -6.79 8.55 -11.67
CA ILE A 186 -5.67 7.79 -11.08
C ILE A 186 -5.32 6.54 -11.89
N ALA A 187 -6.24 6.09 -12.76
CA ALA A 187 -6.03 5.00 -13.69
C ALA A 187 -6.87 5.17 -14.96
N SER A 188 -6.41 4.56 -16.04
CA SER A 188 -7.11 4.43 -17.33
C SER A 188 -6.64 3.15 -18.01
#